data_43df58b7e6f72037de103712cb2454c8
#
_entry.id   43df58b7e6f72037de103712cb2454c8
#
_cell.length_a   1.000
_cell.length_b   1.000
_cell.length_c   1.000
_cell.angle_alpha   90.00
_cell.angle_beta   90.00
_cell.angle_gamma   90.00
#
_symmetry.space_group_name_H-M   'P 1'
#
loop_
_entity.id
_entity.type
_entity.pdbx_description
1 polymer ?
#
loop_
_entity_poly.entity_id
_entity_poly.type
_entity_poly.pdbx_seq_one_letter_code
_entity_poly.pdbx_strand_id
1 'polypeptide(L)'
;MDRCQPATKARPLAGAGRVGEDGTVESLARLREQRAFCCRLSPGRALGSVEEADAFLRDRGLLTRTADCALPSLYEACHEDPYRPGSPGFATWPATKWPWFGELAGRGHLIAAVHRGKSLLACGAVARLLDPICRAEITRMRAADRGWGRLLDHLAAAGPSSIEDLRAELGLKRQELKALRAPLERCGAIVSRTLQVTAGQEHQHSTELARWDQAYQGSGGTGEDPVAALRDLIAAAVRAAVLAPETELRRWFSWQWYWADSLVDDLIGQGQLRRIDGHVTVASRSRPRQAPQRPATSRNPA
;
A
#
# COMPACT_ATOMS: atom_id res chain seq x y z
N MET A 1 17.64 11.78 -64.68
CA MET A 1 18.84 12.30 -63.98
C MET A 1 18.36 12.99 -62.74
N ASP A 2 18.33 12.30 -61.63
CA ASP A 2 18.15 12.93 -60.32
C ASP A 2 18.89 12.17 -59.26
N ARG A 3 19.70 12.89 -58.50
CA ARG A 3 20.71 12.37 -57.60
C ARG A 3 20.09 12.07 -56.23
N CYS A 4 20.17 10.81 -55.79
CA CYS A 4 19.99 10.42 -54.40
C CYS A 4 21.09 11.03 -53.52
N GLN A 5 20.66 11.77 -52.46
CA GLN A 5 21.53 12.12 -51.35
C GLN A 5 21.42 11.04 -50.24
N PRO A 6 22.52 10.72 -49.52
CA PRO A 6 22.53 9.67 -48.52
C PRO A 6 22.02 10.19 -47.14
N ALA A 7 21.23 9.37 -46.49
CA ALA A 7 20.71 9.58 -45.15
C ALA A 7 21.81 9.63 -44.07
N THR A 8 21.79 10.68 -43.27
CA THR A 8 22.68 10.90 -42.13
C THR A 8 22.37 9.89 -41.01
N LYS A 9 23.35 9.08 -40.64
CA LYS A 9 23.29 8.17 -39.51
C LYS A 9 23.21 8.94 -38.20
N ALA A 10 22.13 8.79 -37.48
CA ALA A 10 22.00 9.27 -36.09
C ALA A 10 22.93 8.47 -35.18
N ARG A 11 23.75 9.18 -34.42
CA ARG A 11 24.65 8.68 -33.39
C ARG A 11 23.84 8.29 -32.15
N PRO A 12 24.06 7.11 -31.50
CA PRO A 12 23.39 6.80 -30.24
C PRO A 12 24.01 7.64 -29.13
N LEU A 13 23.16 8.34 -28.38
CA LEU A 13 23.53 9.01 -27.12
C LEU A 13 23.84 7.93 -26.08
N ALA A 14 25.11 7.78 -25.76
CA ALA A 14 25.56 7.00 -24.62
C ALA A 14 25.13 7.69 -23.33
N GLY A 15 24.15 7.10 -22.62
CA GLY A 15 23.78 7.48 -21.28
C GLY A 15 24.93 7.14 -20.32
N ALA A 16 25.67 8.16 -19.87
CA ALA A 16 26.70 8.01 -18.86
C ALA A 16 26.05 7.76 -17.48
N GLY A 17 25.94 6.50 -17.09
CA GLY A 17 25.65 6.11 -15.72
C GLY A 17 26.78 6.56 -14.79
N ARG A 18 26.50 7.33 -13.77
CA ARG A 18 27.47 7.64 -12.70
C ARG A 18 27.78 6.36 -11.93
N VAL A 19 29.02 5.94 -12.00
CA VAL A 19 29.59 4.82 -11.23
C VAL A 19 29.74 5.30 -9.78
N GLY A 20 29.01 4.68 -8.85
CA GLY A 20 29.32 4.81 -7.42
C GLY A 20 30.58 4.00 -7.10
N GLU A 21 31.43 4.49 -6.19
CA GLU A 21 32.77 3.98 -5.90
C GLU A 21 32.87 2.56 -5.30
N ASP A 22 31.78 1.80 -5.27
CA ASP A 22 31.75 0.36 -4.92
C ASP A 22 31.26 -0.50 -6.10
N GLY A 23 31.78 -0.31 -7.27
CA GLY A 23 31.88 -1.29 -8.39
C GLY A 23 30.66 -2.10 -8.83
N THR A 24 29.54 -2.05 -8.18
CA THR A 24 28.34 -2.80 -8.56
C THR A 24 27.20 -1.84 -8.91
N VAL A 25 27.09 -1.52 -10.20
CA VAL A 25 25.86 -0.89 -10.73
C VAL A 25 24.73 -1.85 -10.49
N GLU A 26 23.85 -1.54 -9.53
CA GLU A 26 22.66 -2.34 -9.28
C GLU A 26 21.76 -2.27 -10.52
N SER A 27 21.74 -3.34 -11.29
CA SER A 27 21.03 -3.40 -12.57
C SER A 27 19.52 -3.55 -12.34
N LEU A 28 18.71 -3.08 -13.29
CA LEU A 28 17.26 -3.30 -13.28
C LEU A 28 16.92 -4.80 -13.20
N ALA A 29 17.71 -5.67 -13.84
CA ALA A 29 17.55 -7.12 -13.76
C ALA A 29 17.69 -7.64 -12.33
N ARG A 30 18.74 -7.22 -11.61
CA ARG A 30 18.95 -7.59 -10.20
C ARG A 30 17.80 -7.11 -9.30
N LEU A 31 17.29 -5.91 -9.51
CA LEU A 31 16.14 -5.40 -8.75
C LEU A 31 14.86 -6.18 -9.05
N ARG A 32 14.65 -6.64 -10.28
CA ARG A 32 13.53 -7.54 -10.64
C ARG A 32 13.65 -8.89 -9.92
N GLU A 33 14.83 -9.47 -9.88
CA GLU A 33 15.09 -10.71 -9.12
C GLU A 33 14.84 -10.50 -7.62
N GLN A 34 15.35 -9.41 -7.06
CA GLN A 34 15.12 -9.05 -5.67
C GLN A 34 13.63 -8.84 -5.38
N ARG A 35 12.90 -8.16 -6.26
CA ARG A 35 11.44 -8.03 -6.14
C ARG A 35 10.77 -9.39 -6.16
N ALA A 36 11.11 -10.24 -7.13
CA ALA A 36 10.54 -11.58 -7.22
C ALA A 36 10.78 -12.39 -5.93
N PHE A 37 11.98 -12.31 -5.36
CA PHE A 37 12.31 -12.96 -4.10
C PHE A 37 11.55 -12.35 -2.91
N CYS A 38 11.61 -11.02 -2.73
CA CYS A 38 11.02 -10.32 -1.60
C CYS A 38 9.49 -10.35 -1.61
N CYS A 39 8.86 -10.27 -2.78
CA CYS A 39 7.40 -10.34 -2.95
C CYS A 39 6.88 -11.78 -3.07
N ARG A 40 7.72 -12.79 -2.81
CA ARG A 40 7.34 -14.21 -2.85
C ARG A 40 6.91 -14.71 -4.23
N LEU A 41 7.39 -14.10 -5.32
CA LEU A 41 7.01 -14.46 -6.69
C LEU A 41 7.92 -15.54 -7.32
N SER A 42 9.07 -15.82 -6.71
CA SER A 42 10.02 -16.83 -7.17
C SER A 42 9.48 -18.25 -6.92
N PRO A 43 9.77 -19.23 -7.80
CA PRO A 43 9.45 -20.65 -7.56
C PRO A 43 9.95 -21.13 -6.19
N GLY A 44 9.16 -21.94 -5.50
CA GLY A 44 9.49 -22.46 -4.17
C GLY A 44 9.38 -21.45 -3.02
N ARG A 45 8.88 -20.22 -3.28
CA ARG A 45 8.69 -19.18 -2.26
C ARG A 45 7.23 -18.96 -1.88
N ALA A 46 6.33 -19.82 -2.34
CA ALA A 46 4.91 -19.76 -2.00
C ALA A 46 4.68 -19.73 -0.47
N LEU A 47 3.70 -18.96 -0.04
CA LEU A 47 3.27 -18.96 1.35
C LEU A 47 2.58 -20.28 1.67
N GLY A 48 3.05 -20.99 2.69
CA GLY A 48 2.55 -22.31 3.12
C GLY A 48 1.57 -22.24 4.30
N SER A 49 1.61 -21.15 5.09
CA SER A 49 0.74 -20.99 6.26
C SER A 49 0.33 -19.53 6.48
N VAL A 50 -0.67 -19.32 7.32
CA VAL A 50 -1.10 -17.96 7.70
C VAL A 50 -0.06 -17.25 8.58
N GLU A 51 0.78 -17.98 9.30
CA GLU A 51 1.92 -17.45 10.06
C GLU A 51 2.98 -16.89 9.13
N GLU A 52 3.27 -17.59 8.03
CA GLU A 52 4.17 -17.06 6.98
C GLU A 52 3.57 -15.84 6.28
N ALA A 53 2.24 -15.83 6.08
CA ALA A 53 1.54 -14.68 5.52
C ALA A 53 1.58 -13.46 6.47
N ASP A 54 1.47 -13.68 7.78
CA ASP A 54 1.61 -12.65 8.81
C ASP A 54 3.05 -12.09 8.83
N ALA A 55 4.06 -12.96 8.80
CA ALA A 55 5.45 -12.56 8.71
C ALA A 55 5.74 -11.78 7.41
N PHE A 56 5.16 -12.21 6.29
CA PHE A 56 5.27 -11.52 5.02
C PHE A 56 4.65 -10.12 5.06
N LEU A 57 3.45 -9.98 5.65
CA LEU A 57 2.81 -8.68 5.84
C LEU A 57 3.65 -7.75 6.73
N ARG A 58 4.22 -8.26 7.82
CA ARG A 58 5.09 -7.47 8.71
C ARG A 58 6.37 -7.02 8.02
N ASP A 59 6.97 -7.89 7.21
CA ASP A 59 8.17 -7.59 6.44
C ASP A 59 7.91 -6.55 5.35
N ARG A 60 6.83 -6.68 4.60
CA ARG A 60 6.49 -5.73 3.51
C ARG A 60 5.76 -4.48 4.00
N GLY A 61 5.08 -4.55 5.14
CA GLY A 61 4.31 -3.47 5.72
C GLY A 61 2.88 -3.37 5.20
N LEU A 62 2.66 -3.65 3.93
CA LEU A 62 1.35 -3.65 3.27
C LEU A 62 1.26 -4.71 2.18
N LEU A 63 0.04 -5.23 1.97
CA LEU A 63 -0.28 -6.19 0.90
C LEU A 63 -1.60 -5.83 0.24
N THR A 64 -1.64 -5.90 -1.08
CA THR A 64 -2.92 -5.93 -1.81
C THR A 64 -3.53 -7.33 -1.70
N ARG A 65 -4.83 -7.45 -1.97
CA ARG A 65 -5.47 -8.77 -2.02
C ARG A 65 -5.01 -9.54 -3.25
N THR A 66 -5.09 -8.91 -4.43
CA THR A 66 -4.80 -9.49 -5.74
C THR A 66 -3.73 -8.69 -6.46
N ALA A 67 -2.98 -9.34 -7.36
CA ALA A 67 -1.94 -8.72 -8.16
C ALA A 67 -2.56 -7.84 -9.27
N ASP A 68 -2.58 -6.54 -9.07
CA ASP A 68 -3.07 -5.57 -10.04
C ASP A 68 -2.15 -4.35 -10.23
N CYS A 69 -1.00 -4.36 -9.56
CA CYS A 69 0.06 -3.35 -9.65
C CYS A 69 1.37 -3.91 -9.07
N ALA A 70 2.40 -3.10 -8.97
CA ALA A 70 3.70 -3.51 -8.44
C ALA A 70 3.72 -3.75 -6.92
N LEU A 71 2.67 -3.36 -6.16
CA LEU A 71 2.59 -3.66 -4.73
C LEU A 71 2.54 -5.18 -4.49
N PRO A 72 3.16 -5.68 -3.39
CA PRO A 72 3.08 -7.09 -3.05
C PRO A 72 1.64 -7.53 -2.80
N SER A 73 1.27 -8.70 -3.31
CA SER A 73 -0.08 -9.25 -3.21
C SER A 73 -0.08 -10.53 -2.37
N LEU A 74 -1.04 -10.63 -1.44
CA LEU A 74 -1.19 -11.85 -0.62
C LEU A 74 -1.52 -13.06 -1.48
N TYR A 75 -2.50 -12.94 -2.38
CA TYR A 75 -2.97 -14.08 -3.14
C TYR A 75 -1.99 -14.53 -4.23
N GLU A 76 -1.26 -13.58 -4.85
CA GLU A 76 -0.18 -13.92 -5.77
C GLU A 76 0.93 -14.69 -5.07
N ALA A 77 1.29 -14.28 -3.84
CA ALA A 77 2.31 -14.93 -3.03
C ALA A 77 1.92 -16.35 -2.54
N CYS A 78 0.65 -16.73 -2.64
CA CYS A 78 0.18 -18.08 -2.33
C CYS A 78 0.52 -19.11 -3.41
N HIS A 79 0.79 -18.70 -4.66
CA HIS A 79 1.04 -19.56 -5.82
C HIS A 79 0.02 -20.70 -5.96
N GLU A 80 -1.25 -20.40 -5.70
CA GLU A 80 -2.32 -21.38 -5.71
C GLU A 80 -3.30 -21.08 -6.84
N ASP A 81 -3.85 -22.12 -7.44
CA ASP A 81 -4.84 -22.01 -8.50
C ASP A 81 -6.11 -21.28 -8.04
N PRO A 82 -6.82 -20.61 -8.97
CA PRO A 82 -8.03 -19.87 -8.65
C PRO A 82 -9.11 -20.72 -7.99
N TYR A 83 -9.81 -20.14 -7.01
CA TYR A 83 -10.91 -20.78 -6.29
C TYR A 83 -12.02 -21.31 -7.22
N ARG A 84 -12.38 -20.54 -8.24
CA ARG A 84 -13.33 -20.94 -9.29
C ARG A 84 -12.82 -20.48 -10.65
N PRO A 85 -12.18 -21.33 -11.44
CA PRO A 85 -11.76 -20.97 -12.78
C PRO A 85 -12.91 -20.40 -13.62
N GLY A 86 -12.68 -19.25 -14.26
CA GLY A 86 -13.67 -18.59 -15.11
C GLY A 86 -14.78 -17.82 -14.39
N SER A 87 -14.83 -17.80 -13.06
CA SER A 87 -15.81 -17.03 -12.30
C SER A 87 -15.39 -15.57 -12.15
N PRO A 88 -16.22 -14.57 -12.53
CA PRO A 88 -15.95 -13.17 -12.29
C PRO A 88 -15.72 -12.91 -10.77
N GLY A 89 -14.63 -12.21 -10.44
CA GLY A 89 -14.31 -11.84 -9.05
C GLY A 89 -13.58 -12.91 -8.22
N PHE A 90 -13.66 -14.18 -8.62
CA PHE A 90 -12.98 -15.30 -7.94
C PHE A 90 -11.81 -15.87 -8.74
N ALA A 91 -11.67 -15.54 -10.01
CA ALA A 91 -10.64 -16.08 -10.89
C ALA A 91 -9.19 -15.82 -10.43
N THR A 92 -8.98 -14.87 -9.53
CA THR A 92 -7.66 -14.52 -8.96
C THR A 92 -7.52 -14.86 -7.48
N TRP A 93 -8.52 -15.55 -6.90
CA TRP A 93 -8.48 -15.95 -5.49
C TRP A 93 -7.95 -17.37 -5.38
N PRO A 94 -7.05 -17.67 -4.42
CA PRO A 94 -6.52 -19.01 -4.22
C PRO A 94 -7.65 -19.96 -3.78
N ALA A 95 -7.57 -21.24 -4.18
CA ALA A 95 -8.60 -22.23 -3.95
C ALA A 95 -8.86 -22.51 -2.47
N THR A 96 -7.82 -22.55 -1.66
CA THR A 96 -7.91 -22.90 -0.22
C THR A 96 -7.47 -21.77 0.71
N LYS A 97 -6.56 -20.89 0.28
CA LYS A 97 -5.93 -19.85 1.11
C LYS A 97 -6.66 -18.50 1.07
N TRP A 98 -7.80 -18.42 0.36
CA TRP A 98 -8.58 -17.17 0.28
C TRP A 98 -9.04 -16.61 1.63
N PRO A 99 -9.28 -17.42 2.72
CA PRO A 99 -9.67 -16.89 4.02
C PRO A 99 -8.56 -16.11 4.72
N TRP A 100 -7.29 -16.36 4.39
CA TRP A 100 -6.14 -15.75 5.07
C TRP A 100 -6.18 -14.23 5.08
N PHE A 101 -6.78 -13.61 4.07
CA PHE A 101 -6.94 -12.16 4.05
C PHE A 101 -7.76 -11.65 5.26
N GLY A 102 -8.86 -12.36 5.61
CA GLY A 102 -9.67 -12.08 6.79
C GLY A 102 -9.00 -12.49 8.08
N GLU A 103 -8.29 -13.63 8.09
CA GLU A 103 -7.58 -14.13 9.27
C GLU A 103 -6.47 -13.19 9.72
N LEU A 104 -5.73 -12.58 8.76
CA LEU A 104 -4.72 -11.57 9.06
C LEU A 104 -5.34 -10.33 9.71
N ALA A 105 -6.53 -9.91 9.31
CA ALA A 105 -7.25 -8.84 9.98
C ALA A 105 -7.60 -9.22 11.44
N GLY A 106 -8.02 -10.44 11.66
CA GLY A 106 -8.28 -10.98 13.02
C GLY A 106 -7.05 -11.01 13.92
N ARG A 107 -5.84 -10.99 13.34
CA ARG A 107 -4.55 -10.87 14.05
C ARG A 107 -4.13 -9.44 14.37
N GLY A 108 -5.02 -8.46 14.21
CA GLY A 108 -4.78 -7.06 14.53
C GLY A 108 -4.17 -6.24 13.39
N HIS A 109 -4.13 -6.77 12.17
CA HIS A 109 -3.78 -5.97 11.00
C HIS A 109 -4.97 -5.20 10.47
N LEU A 110 -4.70 -4.02 9.92
CA LEU A 110 -5.72 -3.14 9.37
C LEU A 110 -6.14 -3.61 7.97
N ILE A 111 -7.44 -3.64 7.71
CA ILE A 111 -8.00 -3.67 6.35
C ILE A 111 -8.67 -2.33 6.05
N ALA A 112 -8.31 -1.71 4.92
CA ALA A 112 -8.97 -0.50 4.43
C ALA A 112 -9.12 -0.52 2.91
N ALA A 113 -10.20 0.04 2.38
CA ALA A 113 -10.50 0.04 0.93
C ALA A 113 -9.77 1.16 0.15
N VAL A 114 -8.60 1.57 0.62
CA VAL A 114 -7.88 2.76 0.15
C VAL A 114 -7.01 2.54 -1.09
N HIS A 115 -6.83 1.29 -1.52
CA HIS A 115 -6.14 0.97 -2.76
C HIS A 115 -7.12 1.01 -3.93
N ARG A 116 -7.38 2.20 -4.49
CA ARG A 116 -8.34 2.38 -5.61
C ARG A 116 -9.75 1.83 -5.33
N GLY A 117 -10.18 1.88 -4.08
CA GLY A 117 -11.44 1.28 -3.62
C GLY A 117 -11.36 -0.24 -3.39
N LYS A 118 -10.19 -0.86 -3.55
CA LYS A 118 -9.92 -2.26 -3.20
C LYS A 118 -9.29 -2.34 -1.81
N SER A 119 -9.49 -3.48 -1.15
CA SER A 119 -8.94 -3.74 0.19
C SER A 119 -7.42 -3.84 0.15
N LEU A 120 -6.79 -3.17 1.09
CA LEU A 120 -5.37 -3.20 1.42
C LEU A 120 -5.23 -3.73 2.84
N LEU A 121 -4.32 -4.68 3.06
CA LEU A 121 -3.84 -5.06 4.38
C LEU A 121 -2.66 -4.17 4.75
N ALA A 122 -2.63 -3.67 5.99
CA ALA A 122 -1.52 -2.87 6.50
C ALA A 122 -1.13 -3.32 7.91
N CYS A 123 0.18 -3.47 8.16
CA CYS A 123 0.70 -3.66 9.51
C CYS A 123 0.64 -2.35 10.30
N GLY A 124 0.81 -2.40 11.63
CA GLY A 124 0.72 -1.22 12.49
C GLY A 124 1.64 -0.07 12.10
N ALA A 125 2.81 -0.34 11.51
CA ALA A 125 3.72 0.70 11.04
C ALA A 125 3.13 1.51 9.86
N VAL A 126 2.52 0.82 8.89
CA VAL A 126 1.87 1.46 7.74
C VAL A 126 0.52 2.07 8.15
N ALA A 127 -0.21 1.45 9.08
CA ALA A 127 -1.44 2.01 9.61
C ALA A 127 -1.22 3.41 10.23
N ARG A 128 -0.06 3.66 10.87
CA ARG A 128 0.32 5.00 11.36
C ARG A 128 0.50 6.02 10.23
N LEU A 129 0.98 5.61 9.07
CA LEU A 129 1.11 6.50 7.90
C LEU A 129 -0.26 6.79 7.25
N LEU A 130 -1.20 5.86 7.35
CA LEU A 130 -2.57 6.04 6.86
C LEU A 130 -3.39 6.97 7.77
N ASP A 131 -3.11 6.97 9.07
CA ASP A 131 -3.94 7.65 10.09
C ASP A 131 -4.15 9.15 9.83
N PRO A 132 -3.12 9.98 9.57
CA PRO A 132 -3.32 11.41 9.31
C PRO A 132 -4.21 11.67 8.09
N ILE A 133 -4.03 10.88 7.03
CA ILE A 133 -4.78 11.01 5.79
C ILE A 133 -6.24 10.66 6.03
N CYS A 134 -6.51 9.50 6.64
CA CYS A 134 -7.88 9.03 6.87
C CYS A 134 -8.65 9.93 7.84
N ARG A 135 -7.98 10.51 8.85
CA ARG A 135 -8.60 11.52 9.74
C ARG A 135 -8.92 12.81 8.99
N ALA A 136 -8.04 13.30 8.13
CA ALA A 136 -8.31 14.45 7.28
C ALA A 136 -9.51 14.19 6.35
N GLU A 137 -9.64 12.96 5.83
CA GLU A 137 -10.77 12.55 4.99
C GLU A 137 -12.11 12.55 5.74
N ILE A 138 -12.18 12.22 7.03
CA ILE A 138 -13.39 12.36 7.82
C ILE A 138 -13.89 13.82 7.78
N THR A 139 -12.99 14.78 8.05
CA THR A 139 -13.31 16.20 8.05
C THR A 139 -13.71 16.68 6.65
N ARG A 140 -12.96 16.31 5.63
CA ARG A 140 -13.21 16.70 4.24
C ARG A 140 -14.56 16.17 3.74
N MET A 141 -14.84 14.87 3.95
CA MET A 141 -16.08 14.24 3.49
C MET A 141 -17.31 14.75 4.24
N ARG A 142 -17.17 15.00 5.56
CA ARG A 142 -18.24 15.59 6.39
C ARG A 142 -18.69 16.95 5.85
N ALA A 143 -17.76 17.77 5.38
CA ALA A 143 -18.04 19.09 4.83
C ALA A 143 -18.53 19.07 3.38
N ALA A 144 -18.19 18.03 2.61
CA ALA A 144 -18.43 17.98 1.16
C ALA A 144 -19.88 17.65 0.79
N ASP A 145 -20.57 16.82 1.57
CA ASP A 145 -21.93 16.37 1.27
C ASP A 145 -22.74 16.10 2.55
N ARG A 146 -23.99 16.53 2.57
CA ARG A 146 -24.87 16.39 3.76
C ARG A 146 -25.17 14.92 4.10
N GLY A 147 -25.30 14.05 3.10
CA GLY A 147 -25.56 12.62 3.32
C GLY A 147 -24.35 11.94 3.95
N TRP A 148 -23.14 12.25 3.48
CA TRP A 148 -21.89 11.76 4.08
C TRP A 148 -21.69 12.31 5.50
N GLY A 149 -21.94 13.62 5.68
CA GLY A 149 -21.90 14.25 7.01
C GLY A 149 -22.85 13.56 7.99
N ARG A 150 -24.08 13.31 7.59
CA ARG A 150 -25.08 12.63 8.43
C ARG A 150 -24.66 11.21 8.83
N LEU A 151 -24.09 10.43 7.89
CA LEU A 151 -23.59 9.08 8.20
C LEU A 151 -22.37 9.14 9.16
N LEU A 152 -21.42 10.05 8.91
CA LEU A 152 -20.25 10.23 9.75
C LEU A 152 -20.60 10.72 11.17
N ASP A 153 -21.57 11.65 11.29
CA ASP A 153 -22.06 12.16 12.58
C ASP A 153 -22.81 11.09 13.36
N HIS A 154 -23.61 10.28 12.66
CA HIS A 154 -24.29 9.15 13.28
C HIS A 154 -23.29 8.14 13.85
N LEU A 155 -22.30 7.71 13.06
CA LEU A 155 -21.23 6.82 13.53
C LEU A 155 -20.42 7.45 14.68
N ALA A 156 -20.23 8.78 14.68
CA ALA A 156 -19.57 9.48 15.79
C ALA A 156 -20.35 9.35 17.10
N ALA A 157 -21.67 9.42 17.05
CA ALA A 157 -22.54 9.40 18.21
C ALA A 157 -22.86 7.97 18.69
N ALA A 158 -23.17 7.07 17.76
CA ALA A 158 -23.57 5.69 18.04
C ALA A 158 -22.40 4.71 18.20
N GLY A 159 -21.24 5.03 17.62
CA GLY A 159 -20.12 4.09 17.50
C GLY A 159 -20.21 3.21 16.26
N PRO A 160 -19.36 2.16 16.19
CA PRO A 160 -19.44 1.15 15.14
C PRO A 160 -20.84 0.54 15.07
N SER A 161 -21.41 0.48 13.88
CA SER A 161 -22.83 0.09 13.69
C SER A 161 -22.99 -0.88 12.53
N SER A 162 -23.92 -1.83 12.66
CA SER A 162 -24.24 -2.76 11.58
C SER A 162 -24.94 -2.06 10.40
N ILE A 163 -24.85 -2.67 9.20
CA ILE A 163 -25.55 -2.17 8.02
C ILE A 163 -27.07 -2.11 8.28
N GLU A 164 -27.59 -3.06 9.02
CA GLU A 164 -29.01 -3.20 9.36
C GLU A 164 -29.45 -2.06 10.28
N ASP A 165 -28.70 -1.78 11.34
CA ASP A 165 -28.97 -0.69 12.29
C ASP A 165 -28.91 0.66 11.60
N LEU A 166 -27.84 0.91 10.82
CA LEU A 166 -27.67 2.15 10.07
C LEU A 166 -28.85 2.40 9.10
N ARG A 167 -29.37 1.36 8.47
CA ARG A 167 -30.53 1.50 7.60
C ARG A 167 -31.77 1.87 8.36
N ALA A 168 -32.01 1.21 9.49
CA ALA A 168 -33.18 1.47 10.34
C ALA A 168 -33.12 2.88 10.93
N GLU A 169 -32.01 3.28 11.53
CA GLU A 169 -31.85 4.54 12.27
C GLU A 169 -31.77 5.77 11.33
N LEU A 170 -31.12 5.61 10.17
CA LEU A 170 -31.04 6.69 9.17
C LEU A 170 -32.22 6.72 8.19
N GLY A 171 -33.12 5.72 8.23
CA GLY A 171 -34.25 5.60 7.31
C GLY A 171 -33.82 5.38 5.86
N LEU A 172 -32.69 4.65 5.62
CA LEU A 172 -32.10 4.49 4.30
C LEU A 172 -32.44 3.13 3.68
N LYS A 173 -32.68 3.12 2.37
CA LYS A 173 -32.72 1.89 1.59
C LYS A 173 -31.32 1.31 1.42
N ARG A 174 -31.24 0.01 1.15
CA ARG A 174 -29.97 -0.71 0.96
C ARG A 174 -29.04 -0.05 -0.08
N GLN A 175 -29.63 0.38 -1.21
CA GLN A 175 -28.86 1.01 -2.28
C GLN A 175 -28.38 2.42 -1.92
N GLU A 176 -29.18 3.18 -1.17
CA GLU A 176 -28.82 4.52 -0.69
C GLU A 176 -27.63 4.44 0.29
N LEU A 177 -27.71 3.54 1.27
CA LEU A 177 -26.58 3.34 2.19
C LEU A 177 -25.33 2.84 1.44
N LYS A 178 -25.48 1.93 0.46
CA LYS A 178 -24.36 1.49 -0.37
C LYS A 178 -23.71 2.64 -1.15
N ALA A 179 -24.52 3.54 -1.71
CA ALA A 179 -24.01 4.71 -2.43
C ALA A 179 -23.29 5.70 -1.51
N LEU A 180 -23.81 5.92 -0.30
CA LEU A 180 -23.16 6.81 0.69
C LEU A 180 -21.85 6.23 1.22
N ARG A 181 -21.80 4.94 1.57
CA ARG A 181 -20.61 4.33 2.18
C ARG A 181 -19.45 4.17 1.22
N ALA A 182 -19.69 3.86 -0.06
CA ALA A 182 -18.63 3.51 -1.00
C ALA A 182 -17.55 4.61 -1.18
N PRO A 183 -17.89 5.92 -1.33
CA PRO A 183 -16.90 6.98 -1.35
C PRO A 183 -16.14 7.13 -0.02
N LEU A 184 -16.82 6.95 1.13
CA LEU A 184 -16.23 7.06 2.46
C LEU A 184 -15.25 5.91 2.74
N GLU A 185 -15.56 4.69 2.32
CA GLU A 185 -14.65 3.54 2.40
C GLU A 185 -13.43 3.75 1.51
N ARG A 186 -13.65 4.23 0.29
CA ARG A 186 -12.57 4.46 -0.69
C ARG A 186 -11.55 5.48 -0.20
N CYS A 187 -11.98 6.52 0.48
CA CYS A 187 -11.06 7.53 1.03
C CYS A 187 -10.57 7.21 2.44
N GLY A 188 -11.03 6.13 3.06
CA GLY A 188 -10.62 5.73 4.39
C GLY A 188 -11.29 6.51 5.53
N ALA A 189 -12.32 7.34 5.25
CA ALA A 189 -13.08 8.01 6.31
C ALA A 189 -13.84 7.02 7.19
N ILE A 190 -14.27 5.90 6.62
CA ILE A 190 -14.84 4.75 7.33
C ILE A 190 -14.15 3.45 6.91
N VAL A 191 -14.24 2.45 7.78
CA VAL A 191 -13.80 1.08 7.53
C VAL A 191 -14.96 0.12 7.72
N SER A 192 -14.95 -0.97 6.93
CA SER A 192 -15.92 -2.05 7.04
C SER A 192 -15.27 -3.27 7.66
N ARG A 193 -15.92 -3.89 8.63
CA ARG A 193 -15.52 -5.17 9.23
C ARG A 193 -16.62 -6.20 9.01
N THR A 194 -16.23 -7.41 8.66
CA THR A 194 -17.17 -8.52 8.62
C THR A 194 -17.28 -9.12 10.02
N LEU A 195 -18.47 -9.06 10.60
CA LEU A 195 -18.78 -9.76 11.85
C LEU A 195 -19.30 -11.15 11.51
N GLN A 196 -18.71 -12.16 12.13
CA GLN A 196 -19.31 -13.50 12.14
C GLN A 196 -20.33 -13.54 13.27
N VAL A 197 -21.61 -13.46 12.92
CA VAL A 197 -22.69 -13.62 13.90
C VAL A 197 -23.11 -15.09 13.90
N THR A 198 -22.81 -15.78 14.99
CA THR A 198 -23.29 -17.16 15.20
C THR A 198 -24.72 -17.09 15.74
N ALA A 199 -25.69 -17.10 14.85
CA ALA A 199 -27.11 -17.22 15.22
C ALA A 199 -27.57 -18.67 14.92
N GLY A 200 -27.49 -19.55 15.93
CA GLY A 200 -27.85 -20.96 15.79
C GLY A 200 -26.89 -21.72 14.85
N GLN A 201 -27.43 -22.50 13.91
CA GLN A 201 -26.64 -23.29 12.94
C GLN A 201 -26.29 -22.53 11.66
N GLU A 202 -26.78 -21.29 11.48
CA GLU A 202 -26.51 -20.48 10.31
C GLU A 202 -25.45 -19.40 10.62
N HIS A 203 -24.35 -19.45 9.88
CA HIS A 203 -23.34 -18.38 9.89
C HIS A 203 -23.84 -17.20 9.06
N GLN A 204 -24.42 -16.19 9.71
CA GLN A 204 -24.74 -14.93 9.06
C GLN A 204 -23.52 -14.00 9.10
N HIS A 205 -23.12 -13.51 7.92
CA HIS A 205 -22.12 -12.46 7.81
C HIS A 205 -22.81 -11.10 7.88
N SER A 206 -22.66 -10.39 8.99
CA SER A 206 -23.02 -9.00 9.10
C SER A 206 -21.81 -8.11 8.79
N THR A 207 -22.06 -6.93 8.22
CA THR A 207 -21.01 -5.94 7.99
C THR A 207 -21.21 -4.78 8.95
N GLU A 208 -20.20 -4.50 9.76
CA GLU A 208 -20.13 -3.34 10.62
C GLU A 208 -19.36 -2.22 9.92
N LEU A 209 -19.84 -0.99 10.03
CA LEU A 209 -19.13 0.21 9.62
C LEU A 209 -18.66 0.97 10.87
N ALA A 210 -17.46 1.47 10.83
CA ALA A 210 -16.90 2.35 11.85
C ALA A 210 -16.19 3.53 11.19
N ARG A 211 -16.18 4.70 11.83
CA ARG A 211 -15.26 5.76 11.44
C ARG A 211 -13.82 5.29 11.62
N TRP A 212 -12.93 5.82 10.81
CA TRP A 212 -11.51 5.50 10.92
C TRP A 212 -10.97 5.69 12.34
N ASP A 213 -11.26 6.84 12.99
CA ASP A 213 -10.78 7.19 14.31
C ASP A 213 -11.36 6.35 15.45
N GLN A 214 -12.46 5.64 15.21
CA GLN A 214 -13.02 4.64 16.13
C GLN A 214 -12.38 3.26 15.90
N ALA A 215 -12.13 2.89 14.64
CA ALA A 215 -11.56 1.60 14.28
C ALA A 215 -10.04 1.53 14.51
N TYR A 216 -9.36 2.68 14.41
CA TYR A 216 -7.92 2.80 14.59
C TYR A 216 -7.62 3.88 15.65
N GLN A 217 -7.29 3.42 16.84
CA GLN A 217 -6.89 4.27 17.98
C GLN A 217 -5.36 4.47 18.01
N GLY A 218 -4.78 4.80 16.85
CA GLY A 218 -3.36 5.11 16.76
C GLY A 218 -3.00 6.39 17.50
N SER A 219 -1.75 6.51 17.92
CA SER A 219 -1.18 7.70 18.59
C SER A 219 -0.89 8.86 17.64
N GLY A 220 -1.45 8.84 16.43
CA GLY A 220 -1.33 9.94 15.46
C GLY A 220 -1.94 11.21 16.03
N GLY A 221 -1.13 12.27 16.15
CA GLY A 221 -1.57 13.58 16.61
C GLY A 221 -2.62 14.15 15.64
N THR A 222 -3.67 14.74 16.19
CA THR A 222 -4.58 15.60 15.43
C THR A 222 -3.76 16.77 14.90
N GLY A 223 -3.46 16.80 13.60
CA GLY A 223 -2.76 17.94 12.97
C GLY A 223 -1.59 17.58 12.06
N GLU A 224 -1.27 16.31 11.87
CA GLU A 224 -0.26 15.91 10.89
C GLU A 224 -0.76 16.20 9.47
N ASP A 225 0.15 16.73 8.61
CA ASP A 225 -0.16 17.08 7.23
C ASP A 225 -0.42 15.81 6.38
N PRO A 226 -1.64 15.65 5.81
CA PRO A 226 -1.95 14.49 4.98
C PRO A 226 -1.10 14.39 3.71
N VAL A 227 -0.54 15.51 3.20
CA VAL A 227 0.37 15.51 2.05
C VAL A 227 1.72 14.92 2.45
N ALA A 228 2.25 15.29 3.61
CA ALA A 228 3.47 14.70 4.16
C ALA A 228 3.28 13.20 4.46
N ALA A 229 2.15 12.83 5.07
CA ALA A 229 1.81 11.44 5.34
C ALA A 229 1.68 10.59 4.05
N LEU A 230 1.09 11.14 2.99
CA LEU A 230 1.04 10.45 1.68
C LEU A 230 2.43 10.25 1.10
N ARG A 231 3.32 11.23 1.21
CA ARG A 231 4.72 11.11 0.76
C ARG A 231 5.43 9.95 1.47
N ASP A 232 5.32 9.88 2.78
CA ASP A 232 5.94 8.82 3.58
C ASP A 232 5.30 7.44 3.28
N LEU A 233 4.00 7.40 3.05
CA LEU A 233 3.28 6.20 2.63
C LEU A 233 3.75 5.71 1.26
N ILE A 234 3.98 6.61 0.28
CA ILE A 234 4.53 6.24 -1.04
C ILE A 234 5.94 5.68 -0.89
N ALA A 235 6.80 6.28 -0.07
CA ALA A 235 8.14 5.75 0.19
C ALA A 235 8.08 4.35 0.82
N ALA A 236 7.18 4.12 1.78
CA ALA A 236 6.95 2.82 2.40
C ALA A 236 6.40 1.80 1.38
N ALA A 237 5.49 2.21 0.51
CA ALA A 237 4.92 1.36 -0.53
C ALA A 237 5.95 0.96 -1.60
N VAL A 238 6.83 1.88 -2.03
CA VAL A 238 7.97 1.54 -2.93
C VAL A 238 8.92 0.56 -2.25
N ARG A 239 9.20 0.74 -0.95
CA ARG A 239 10.00 -0.23 -0.17
C ARG A 239 9.34 -1.61 -0.15
N ALA A 240 8.03 -1.67 0.03
CA ALA A 240 7.27 -2.92 0.00
C ALA A 240 7.35 -3.60 -1.37
N ALA A 241 7.22 -2.84 -2.46
CA ALA A 241 7.28 -3.32 -3.84
C ALA A 241 8.70 -3.67 -4.31
N VAL A 242 9.75 -3.13 -3.65
CA VAL A 242 11.17 -3.20 -4.02
C VAL A 242 11.47 -2.41 -5.30
N LEU A 243 10.72 -2.62 -6.35
CA LEU A 243 10.83 -1.98 -7.66
C LEU A 243 9.43 -1.73 -8.21
N ALA A 244 9.14 -0.53 -8.69
CA ALA A 244 7.86 -0.18 -9.27
C ALA A 244 7.99 0.73 -10.48
N PRO A 245 7.14 0.59 -11.52
CA PRO A 245 7.03 1.61 -12.55
C PRO A 245 6.62 2.95 -11.95
N GLU A 246 7.34 4.02 -12.25
CA GLU A 246 7.03 5.35 -11.69
C GLU A 246 5.61 5.80 -12.05
N THR A 247 5.13 5.45 -13.24
CA THR A 247 3.78 5.79 -13.73
C THR A 247 2.64 5.16 -12.94
N GLU A 248 2.91 4.14 -12.12
CA GLU A 248 1.90 3.50 -11.28
C GLU A 248 1.67 4.21 -9.96
N LEU A 249 2.68 4.90 -9.41
CA LEU A 249 2.68 5.37 -8.02
C LEU A 249 1.46 6.23 -7.68
N ARG A 250 1.13 7.18 -8.55
CA ARG A 250 -0.01 8.08 -8.37
C ARG A 250 -1.35 7.34 -8.24
N ARG A 251 -1.44 6.12 -8.81
CA ARG A 251 -2.68 5.31 -8.80
C ARG A 251 -2.73 4.28 -7.68
N TRP A 252 -1.71 4.15 -6.86
CA TRP A 252 -1.71 3.12 -5.81
C TRP A 252 -2.76 3.35 -4.74
N PHE A 253 -3.00 4.64 -4.42
CA PHE A 253 -3.98 5.01 -3.40
C PHE A 253 -5.06 5.92 -3.97
N SER A 254 -6.17 6.05 -3.24
CA SER A 254 -7.34 6.80 -3.69
C SER A 254 -7.13 8.31 -3.65
N TRP A 255 -6.15 8.83 -2.93
CA TRP A 255 -5.98 10.24 -2.57
C TRP A 255 -5.25 11.07 -3.62
N GLN A 256 -5.82 11.17 -4.83
CA GLN A 256 -5.23 11.92 -5.95
C GLN A 256 -5.12 13.44 -5.66
N TRP A 257 -5.98 13.97 -4.79
CA TRP A 257 -6.02 15.39 -4.40
C TRP A 257 -4.91 15.80 -3.42
N TYR A 258 -4.25 14.87 -2.74
CA TYR A 258 -3.05 15.11 -1.94
C TYR A 258 -1.75 14.88 -2.71
N TRP A 259 -1.86 14.46 -3.98
CA TRP A 259 -0.69 14.21 -4.80
C TRP A 259 -0.09 15.52 -5.32
N ALA A 260 1.12 15.88 -4.86
CA ALA A 260 1.92 16.94 -5.46
C ALA A 260 2.70 16.38 -6.67
N ASP A 261 2.74 17.10 -7.78
CA ASP A 261 3.46 16.64 -8.98
C ASP A 261 4.97 16.48 -8.73
N SER A 262 5.55 17.20 -7.76
CA SER A 262 6.93 17.08 -7.30
C SER A 262 7.18 15.91 -6.35
N LEU A 263 6.15 15.17 -5.89
CA LEU A 263 6.25 14.21 -4.79
C LEU A 263 7.39 13.18 -4.99
N VAL A 264 7.51 12.63 -6.21
CA VAL A 264 8.54 11.63 -6.51
C VAL A 264 9.92 12.28 -6.58
N ASP A 265 10.02 13.48 -7.17
CA ASP A 265 11.26 14.24 -7.24
C ASP A 265 11.75 14.64 -5.85
N ASP A 266 10.84 15.06 -4.97
CA ASP A 266 11.16 15.38 -3.58
C ASP A 266 11.71 14.17 -2.82
N LEU A 267 11.10 12.99 -2.98
CA LEU A 267 11.59 11.74 -2.38
C LEU A 267 12.97 11.34 -2.90
N ILE A 268 13.25 11.60 -4.17
CA ILE A 268 14.56 11.36 -4.78
C ILE A 268 15.57 12.38 -4.27
N GLY A 269 15.21 13.66 -4.24
CA GLY A 269 16.07 14.73 -3.72
C GLY A 269 16.46 14.53 -2.24
N GLN A 270 15.55 13.93 -1.45
CA GLN A 270 15.79 13.54 -0.05
C GLN A 270 16.58 12.23 0.09
N GLY A 271 16.95 11.57 -1.00
CA GLY A 271 17.69 10.31 -0.97
C GLY A 271 16.88 9.12 -0.42
N GLN A 272 15.55 9.21 -0.43
CA GLN A 272 14.68 8.10 -0.03
C GLN A 272 14.46 7.12 -1.17
N LEU A 273 14.26 7.63 -2.39
CA LEU A 273 14.07 6.87 -3.62
C LEU A 273 15.15 7.21 -4.65
N ARG A 274 15.27 6.36 -5.66
CA ARG A 274 16.06 6.62 -6.87
C ARG A 274 15.35 6.07 -8.10
N ARG A 275 15.58 6.70 -9.26
CA ARG A 275 15.09 6.23 -10.57
C ARG A 275 16.07 5.28 -11.22
N ILE A 276 15.52 4.30 -11.93
CA ILE A 276 16.25 3.41 -12.82
C ILE A 276 15.33 2.97 -13.97
N ASP A 277 15.65 3.35 -15.20
CA ASP A 277 14.94 2.94 -16.42
C ASP A 277 13.39 3.01 -16.31
N GLY A 278 12.86 4.19 -15.94
CA GLY A 278 11.41 4.43 -15.78
C GLY A 278 10.76 3.78 -14.57
N HIS A 279 11.56 3.18 -13.70
CA HIS A 279 11.13 2.61 -12.42
C HIS A 279 11.70 3.42 -11.25
N VAL A 280 11.12 3.20 -10.08
CA VAL A 280 11.63 3.70 -8.81
C VAL A 280 11.89 2.56 -7.84
N THR A 281 12.91 2.74 -7.02
CA THR A 281 13.30 1.83 -5.95
C THR A 281 13.84 2.63 -4.77
N VAL A 282 14.00 2.01 -3.61
CA VAL A 282 14.59 2.64 -2.44
C VAL A 282 16.07 2.97 -2.72
N ALA A 283 16.50 4.17 -2.34
CA ALA A 283 17.91 4.51 -2.41
C ALA A 283 18.72 3.63 -1.43
N SER A 284 19.80 3.01 -1.91
CA SER A 284 20.71 2.28 -1.06
C SER A 284 21.31 3.26 -0.05
N ARG A 285 21.17 3.00 1.27
CA ARG A 285 21.88 3.76 2.28
C ARG A 285 23.37 3.48 2.09
N SER A 286 24.11 4.44 1.56
CA SER A 286 25.58 4.40 1.62
C SER A 286 25.94 4.23 3.10
N ARG A 287 26.61 3.12 3.46
CA ARG A 287 27.22 3.01 4.81
C ARG A 287 28.12 4.23 4.98
N PRO A 288 27.99 5.01 6.04
CA PRO A 288 28.95 6.06 6.31
C PRO A 288 30.34 5.42 6.33
N ARG A 289 31.22 5.92 5.47
CA ARG A 289 32.62 5.51 5.42
C ARG A 289 33.16 5.66 6.84
N GLN A 290 33.48 4.54 7.52
CA GLN A 290 34.25 4.61 8.75
C GLN A 290 35.52 5.37 8.41
N ALA A 291 35.70 6.51 9.06
CA ALA A 291 36.94 7.27 8.93
C ALA A 291 38.08 6.34 9.29
N PRO A 292 39.19 6.33 8.52
CA PRO A 292 40.33 5.49 8.84
C PRO A 292 40.82 5.80 10.28
N GLN A 293 40.78 4.78 11.14
CA GLN A 293 41.32 4.90 12.48
C GLN A 293 42.80 5.22 12.33
N ARG A 294 43.19 6.40 12.80
CA ARG A 294 44.63 6.75 12.93
C ARG A 294 45.33 5.71 13.80
N PRO A 295 46.43 5.13 13.34
CA PRO A 295 47.19 4.20 14.18
C PRO A 295 47.64 4.94 15.45
N ALA A 296 47.37 4.33 16.60
CA ALA A 296 47.81 4.82 17.88
C ALA A 296 49.36 4.84 17.88
N THR A 297 49.96 6.03 17.93
CA THR A 297 51.38 6.20 18.16
C THR A 297 51.70 5.67 19.56
N SER A 298 52.36 4.51 19.63
CA SER A 298 52.93 3.98 20.85
C SER A 298 54.03 4.95 21.31
N ARG A 299 53.75 5.72 22.37
CA ARG A 299 54.82 6.38 23.14
C ARG A 299 55.46 5.31 23.98
N ASN A 300 56.70 5.01 23.67
CA ASN A 300 57.61 4.27 24.53
C ASN A 300 58.05 5.18 25.69
N PRO A 301 57.95 4.79 26.98
CA PRO A 301 58.58 5.51 28.07
C PRO A 301 60.05 5.06 28.18
N ALA A 302 60.92 6.05 28.18
CA ALA A 302 62.29 5.89 28.63
C ALA A 302 62.36 5.93 30.16
#